data_b6aad87787a29c36c82b1d7b79382d3b
#
_entry.id   b6aad87787a29c36c82b1d7b79382d3b
#
_cell.length_a   1.000
_cell.length_b   1.000
_cell.length_c   1.000
_cell.angle_alpha   90.00
_cell.angle_beta   90.00
_cell.angle_gamma   90.00
#
_symmetry.space_group_name_H-M   'P 1'
#
loop_
_entity.id
_entity.type
_entity.pdbx_description
1 polymer ?
#
loop_
_entity_poly.entity_id
_entity_poly.type
_entity_poly.pdbx_seq_one_letter_code
_entity_poly.pdbx_strand_id
1 'polypeptide(L)'
;MKMISPKSMLFVLGFMMVIVGCSSKYKLGEGASSIMEEALKANNLLDAPSWILNGGRDGLSAIGSADITKAGLQFARNEALAMARDELSRMISTKVEGLVSNAVSQSLGNNAYDSVVEKYSEQITRQIVSQSLVGSKQMDTWISPDGKQIYVLVEQDEKLSNEIQKSIIQNISKDNSAPIQKDKFLDALDKALSNGL
;
A
#
# COMPACT_ATOMS: atom_id res chain seq x y z
N MET A 1 8.21 -35.81 -65.68
CA MET A 1 9.55 -35.52 -65.12
C MET A 1 9.87 -34.04 -65.42
N LYS A 2 9.59 -33.12 -64.50
CA LYS A 2 9.95 -31.70 -64.67
C LYS A 2 11.01 -31.41 -63.64
N MET A 3 12.19 -31.06 -64.12
CA MET A 3 13.37 -30.69 -63.37
C MET A 3 13.13 -29.34 -62.68
N ILE A 4 13.26 -29.28 -61.34
CA ILE A 4 13.15 -28.08 -60.57
C ILE A 4 14.55 -27.39 -60.58
N SER A 5 14.53 -26.12 -61.03
CA SER A 5 15.72 -25.25 -61.18
C SER A 5 16.38 -24.94 -59.86
N PRO A 6 17.72 -24.95 -59.75
CA PRO A 6 18.46 -24.75 -58.51
C PRO A 6 18.54 -23.28 -58.03
N LYS A 7 17.79 -22.37 -58.64
CA LYS A 7 17.82 -20.94 -58.24
C LYS A 7 16.82 -20.53 -57.14
N SER A 8 15.99 -21.47 -56.71
CA SER A 8 14.97 -21.21 -55.68
C SER A 8 15.42 -21.58 -54.26
N MET A 9 16.64 -22.08 -54.07
CA MET A 9 17.13 -22.60 -52.81
C MET A 9 18.04 -21.60 -52.02
N LEU A 10 18.20 -20.37 -52.53
CA LEU A 10 19.15 -19.39 -51.95
C LEU A 10 18.46 -18.22 -51.21
N PHE A 11 17.14 -18.28 -50.97
CA PHE A 11 16.40 -17.17 -50.36
C PHE A 11 15.74 -17.50 -49.01
N VAL A 12 16.03 -18.65 -48.41
CA VAL A 12 15.49 -19.08 -47.09
C VAL A 12 16.52 -19.01 -45.97
N LEU A 13 17.74 -18.60 -46.24
CA LEU A 13 18.82 -18.54 -45.25
C LEU A 13 19.18 -17.09 -44.85
N GLY A 14 18.20 -16.30 -44.44
CA GLY A 14 18.52 -14.89 -44.16
C GLY A 14 17.61 -14.17 -43.18
N PHE A 15 16.87 -14.87 -42.28
CA PHE A 15 16.12 -14.15 -41.26
C PHE A 15 16.06 -14.94 -39.95
N MET A 16 17.22 -15.30 -39.44
CA MET A 16 17.38 -15.68 -38.05
C MET A 16 17.58 -14.39 -37.26
N MET A 17 16.48 -13.67 -37.00
CA MET A 17 16.46 -12.51 -36.14
C MET A 17 16.76 -12.98 -34.72
N VAL A 18 18.01 -12.79 -34.31
CA VAL A 18 18.46 -12.93 -32.93
C VAL A 18 17.66 -11.93 -32.10
N ILE A 19 16.60 -12.40 -31.44
CA ILE A 19 15.97 -11.67 -30.35
C ILE A 19 16.97 -11.72 -29.18
N VAL A 20 17.96 -10.82 -29.20
CA VAL A 20 18.72 -10.49 -28.01
C VAL A 20 17.74 -9.81 -27.08
N GLY A 21 17.16 -10.57 -26.17
CA GLY A 21 16.41 -10.05 -25.06
C GLY A 21 17.32 -9.12 -24.27
N CYS A 22 17.16 -7.81 -24.46
CA CYS A 22 17.72 -6.82 -23.55
C CYS A 22 17.07 -7.02 -22.18
N SER A 23 17.62 -7.94 -21.40
CA SER A 23 17.51 -7.93 -19.95
C SER A 23 18.36 -6.75 -19.47
N SER A 24 17.85 -5.54 -19.63
CA SER A 24 18.38 -4.34 -18.98
C SER A 24 18.21 -4.50 -17.48
N LYS A 25 19.14 -5.17 -16.84
CA LYS A 25 19.43 -4.89 -15.43
C LYS A 25 19.94 -3.45 -15.43
N TYR A 26 19.09 -2.52 -15.06
CA TYR A 26 19.53 -1.17 -14.75
C TYR A 26 20.48 -1.29 -13.55
N LYS A 27 21.79 -1.38 -13.84
CA LYS A 27 22.79 -1.01 -12.85
C LYS A 27 22.60 0.50 -12.63
N LEU A 28 22.14 0.89 -11.44
CA LEU A 28 22.31 2.27 -11.02
C LEU A 28 23.78 2.59 -11.27
N GLY A 29 24.06 3.61 -12.10
CA GLY A 29 25.44 3.99 -12.41
C GLY A 29 26.18 4.35 -11.13
N GLU A 30 27.47 4.15 -11.05
CA GLU A 30 28.31 4.46 -9.88
C GLU A 30 28.08 5.87 -9.33
N GLY A 31 27.73 6.85 -10.20
CA GLY A 31 27.36 8.21 -9.81
C GLY A 31 26.04 8.31 -9.02
N ALA A 32 25.02 7.50 -9.34
CA ALA A 32 23.75 7.49 -8.60
C ALA A 32 23.92 6.89 -7.20
N SER A 33 24.81 5.90 -7.04
CA SER A 33 25.15 5.32 -5.74
C SER A 33 25.86 6.32 -4.84
N SER A 34 26.80 7.10 -5.37
CA SER A 34 27.53 8.10 -4.60
C SER A 34 26.65 9.28 -4.15
N ILE A 35 25.74 9.74 -5.00
CA ILE A 35 24.78 10.81 -4.66
C ILE A 35 23.82 10.34 -3.56
N MET A 36 23.34 9.09 -3.66
CA MET A 36 22.46 8.51 -2.63
C MET A 36 23.18 8.39 -1.29
N GLU A 37 24.41 7.89 -1.28
CA GLU A 37 25.24 7.77 -0.07
C GLU A 37 25.51 9.14 0.57
N GLU A 38 25.84 10.16 -0.21
CA GLU A 38 26.02 11.52 0.26
C GLU A 38 24.74 12.11 0.87
N ALA A 39 23.60 11.88 0.21
CA ALA A 39 22.29 12.30 0.73
C ALA A 39 21.92 11.60 2.05
N LEU A 40 22.16 10.30 2.17
CA LEU A 40 21.94 9.55 3.40
C LEU A 40 22.86 10.06 4.53
N LYS A 41 24.12 10.30 4.23
CA LYS A 41 25.09 10.83 5.18
C LYS A 41 24.73 12.24 5.66
N ALA A 42 24.32 13.12 4.73
CA ALA A 42 23.89 14.49 5.06
C ALA A 42 22.65 14.52 5.98
N ASN A 43 21.80 13.50 5.91
CA ASN A 43 20.61 13.37 6.74
C ASN A 43 20.79 12.40 7.93
N ASN A 44 22.01 11.96 8.24
CA ASN A 44 22.30 10.99 9.31
C ASN A 44 21.54 9.66 9.16
N LEU A 45 21.28 9.21 7.93
CA LEU A 45 20.54 8.00 7.61
C LEU A 45 21.41 6.88 7.01
N LEU A 46 22.73 7.02 7.02
CA LEU A 46 23.64 6.07 6.38
C LEU A 46 23.47 4.64 6.92
N ASP A 47 23.30 4.52 8.24
CA ASP A 47 23.10 3.26 8.96
C ASP A 47 21.64 3.00 9.32
N ALA A 48 20.70 3.71 8.66
CA ALA A 48 19.28 3.57 8.91
C ALA A 48 18.77 2.18 8.47
N PRO A 49 17.93 1.53 9.27
CA PRO A 49 17.26 0.30 8.89
C PRO A 49 16.48 0.48 7.58
N SER A 50 16.39 -0.61 6.79
CA SER A 50 15.72 -0.59 5.48
C SER A 50 14.26 -0.12 5.55
N TRP A 51 13.56 -0.37 6.64
CA TRP A 51 12.18 0.08 6.82
C TRP A 51 12.05 1.60 6.85
N ILE A 52 13.08 2.35 7.28
CA ILE A 52 13.10 3.83 7.21
C ILE A 52 13.24 4.28 5.76
N LEU A 53 14.17 3.69 5.03
CA LEU A 53 14.44 4.07 3.64
C LEU A 53 13.32 3.67 2.68
N ASN A 54 12.59 2.59 3.00
CA ASN A 54 11.48 2.07 2.20
C ASN A 54 10.12 2.68 2.57
N GLY A 55 10.04 3.51 3.62
CA GLY A 55 8.77 4.08 4.07
C GLY A 55 7.88 3.12 4.87
N GLY A 56 8.43 2.00 5.33
CA GLY A 56 7.74 0.95 6.07
C GLY A 56 8.27 -0.44 5.72
N ARG A 57 7.52 -1.46 6.10
CA ARG A 57 7.68 -2.87 5.70
C ARG A 57 6.54 -3.31 4.78
N ASP A 58 6.60 -4.53 4.29
CA ASP A 58 5.51 -5.13 3.52
C ASP A 58 4.21 -5.15 4.35
N GLY A 59 3.09 -5.03 3.68
CA GLY A 59 1.78 -4.94 4.34
C GLY A 59 1.36 -3.51 4.69
N LEU A 60 0.46 -3.38 5.66
CA LEU A 60 0.00 -2.08 6.17
C LEU A 60 0.91 -1.60 7.30
N SER A 61 1.95 -0.91 6.92
CA SER A 61 2.92 -0.33 7.84
C SER A 61 3.22 1.12 7.46
N ALA A 62 3.55 1.93 8.45
CA ALA A 62 3.92 3.33 8.25
C ALA A 62 5.01 3.75 9.25
N ILE A 63 5.76 4.75 8.88
CA ILE A 63 6.76 5.37 9.74
C ILE A 63 6.38 6.80 10.12
N GLY A 64 6.77 7.18 11.31
CA GLY A 64 6.77 8.57 11.74
C GLY A 64 8.11 8.94 12.33
N SER A 65 8.45 10.21 12.28
CA SER A 65 9.69 10.74 12.84
C SER A 65 9.43 12.01 13.64
N ALA A 66 10.30 12.28 14.61
CA ALA A 66 10.24 13.52 15.37
C ALA A 66 11.64 13.92 15.85
N ASP A 67 11.83 15.21 16.07
CA ASP A 67 13.06 15.75 16.61
C ASP A 67 13.15 15.52 18.13
N ILE A 68 14.28 15.01 18.59
CA ILE A 68 14.58 14.87 20.02
C ILE A 68 15.04 16.24 20.55
N THR A 69 14.09 16.96 21.13
CA THR A 69 14.29 18.29 21.68
C THR A 69 14.57 18.25 23.19
N LYS A 70 14.63 19.42 23.82
CA LYS A 70 14.72 19.54 25.30
C LYS A 70 13.52 18.95 26.04
N ALA A 71 12.39 18.72 25.36
CA ALA A 71 11.22 18.01 25.90
C ALA A 71 11.51 16.53 26.20
N GLY A 72 12.59 15.99 25.64
CA GLY A 72 13.09 14.66 25.93
C GLY A 72 12.61 13.58 24.95
N LEU A 73 13.28 12.44 25.03
CA LEU A 73 13.06 11.30 24.13
C LEU A 73 11.63 10.77 24.15
N GLN A 74 10.99 10.72 25.33
CA GLN A 74 9.63 10.19 25.44
C GLN A 74 8.61 11.07 24.70
N PHE A 75 8.80 12.39 24.74
CA PHE A 75 7.94 13.32 24.00
C PHE A 75 8.10 13.11 22.48
N ALA A 76 9.34 13.09 21.98
CA ALA A 76 9.64 12.84 20.58
C ALA A 76 9.11 11.47 20.11
N ARG A 77 9.23 10.42 20.94
CA ARG A 77 8.66 9.11 20.62
C ARG A 77 7.14 9.15 20.47
N ASN A 78 6.43 9.85 21.35
CA ASN A 78 4.98 9.97 21.27
C ASN A 78 4.56 10.76 20.02
N GLU A 79 5.29 11.79 19.65
CA GLU A 79 5.08 12.58 18.44
C GLU A 79 5.32 11.72 17.18
N ALA A 80 6.44 11.01 17.09
CA ALA A 80 6.74 10.09 15.99
C ALA A 80 5.68 8.98 15.88
N LEU A 81 5.22 8.43 17.01
CA LEU A 81 4.17 7.42 17.02
C LEU A 81 2.83 7.97 16.53
N ALA A 82 2.48 9.20 16.87
CA ALA A 82 1.28 9.87 16.37
C ALA A 82 1.35 10.09 14.85
N MET A 83 2.50 10.55 14.35
CA MET A 83 2.74 10.73 12.91
C MET A 83 2.67 9.41 12.15
N ALA A 84 3.26 8.33 12.67
CA ALA A 84 3.19 7.00 12.04
C ALA A 84 1.75 6.49 11.94
N ARG A 85 0.94 6.67 12.99
CA ARG A 85 -0.48 6.28 12.98
C ARG A 85 -1.32 7.12 12.02
N ASP A 86 -1.01 8.40 11.91
CA ASP A 86 -1.66 9.30 10.99
C ASP A 86 -1.39 8.91 9.52
N GLU A 87 -0.15 8.55 9.21
CA GLU A 87 0.22 8.02 7.90
C GLU A 87 -0.45 6.68 7.61
N LEU A 88 -0.43 5.74 8.57
CA LEU A 88 -1.12 4.47 8.46
C LEU A 88 -2.63 4.67 8.22
N SER A 89 -3.25 5.63 8.90
CA SER A 89 -4.66 6.01 8.70
C SER A 89 -4.93 6.46 7.26
N ARG A 90 -4.06 7.31 6.70
CA ARG A 90 -4.21 7.77 5.31
C ARG A 90 -4.08 6.61 4.31
N MET A 91 -3.11 5.72 4.52
CA MET A 91 -2.92 4.54 3.68
C MET A 91 -4.15 3.62 3.71
N ILE A 92 -4.66 3.32 4.91
CA ILE A 92 -5.86 2.49 5.10
C ILE A 92 -7.08 3.17 4.47
N SER A 93 -7.28 4.48 4.69
CA SER A 93 -8.39 5.24 4.13
C SER A 93 -8.43 5.15 2.61
N THR A 94 -7.31 5.47 1.95
CA THR A 94 -7.21 5.40 0.49
C THR A 94 -7.52 4.01 -0.05
N LYS A 95 -7.02 2.97 0.61
CA LYS A 95 -7.25 1.58 0.20
C LYS A 95 -8.71 1.17 0.38
N VAL A 96 -9.28 1.48 1.54
CA VAL A 96 -10.68 1.15 1.88
C VAL A 96 -11.67 1.91 1.00
N GLU A 97 -11.43 3.20 0.74
CA GLU A 97 -12.24 4.00 -0.19
C GLU A 97 -12.32 3.34 -1.57
N GLY A 98 -11.20 2.88 -2.10
CA GLY A 98 -11.15 2.15 -3.36
C GLY A 98 -11.94 0.84 -3.33
N LEU A 99 -11.83 0.07 -2.24
CA LEU A 99 -12.54 -1.20 -2.09
C LEU A 99 -14.06 -1.01 -1.95
N VAL A 100 -14.49 -0.04 -1.14
CA VAL A 100 -15.90 0.31 -0.95
C VAL A 100 -16.50 0.85 -2.24
N SER A 101 -15.82 1.75 -2.94
CA SER A 101 -16.25 2.29 -4.24
C SER A 101 -16.43 1.20 -5.28
N ASN A 102 -15.50 0.24 -5.36
CA ASN A 102 -15.61 -0.91 -6.25
C ASN A 102 -16.81 -1.80 -5.88
N ALA A 103 -17.04 -2.09 -4.61
CA ALA A 103 -18.18 -2.87 -4.15
C ALA A 103 -19.50 -2.20 -4.48
N VAL A 104 -19.62 -0.87 -4.30
CA VAL A 104 -20.78 -0.06 -4.68
C VAL A 104 -21.02 -0.14 -6.19
N SER A 105 -19.99 0.06 -7.00
CA SER A 105 -20.11 0.03 -8.47
C SER A 105 -20.56 -1.34 -8.96
N GLN A 106 -20.06 -2.43 -8.37
CA GLN A 106 -20.47 -3.80 -8.72
C GLN A 106 -21.91 -4.12 -8.33
N SER A 107 -22.41 -3.53 -7.21
CA SER A 107 -23.74 -3.80 -6.69
C SER A 107 -24.85 -2.96 -7.34
N LEU A 108 -24.57 -1.73 -7.74
CA LEU A 108 -25.57 -0.73 -8.16
C LEU A 108 -25.47 -0.32 -9.65
N GLY A 109 -24.35 -0.58 -10.32
CA GLY A 109 -24.13 -0.12 -11.68
C GLY A 109 -24.28 1.40 -11.82
N ASN A 110 -25.17 1.84 -12.73
CA ASN A 110 -25.38 3.26 -13.02
C ASN A 110 -26.00 4.08 -11.87
N ASN A 111 -26.55 3.43 -10.83
CA ASN A 111 -27.13 4.10 -9.66
C ASN A 111 -26.10 4.36 -8.55
N ALA A 112 -24.81 4.09 -8.81
CA ALA A 112 -23.74 4.27 -7.83
C ALA A 112 -23.46 5.75 -7.45
N TYR A 113 -23.96 6.69 -8.24
CA TYR A 113 -23.74 8.15 -8.05
C TYR A 113 -24.85 8.85 -7.26
N ASP A 114 -25.71 8.11 -6.57
CA ASP A 114 -26.71 8.72 -5.69
C ASP A 114 -26.02 9.27 -4.43
N SER A 115 -26.38 10.50 -4.04
CA SER A 115 -25.82 11.19 -2.86
C SER A 115 -26.07 10.44 -1.54
N VAL A 116 -27.10 9.62 -1.47
CA VAL A 116 -27.39 8.77 -0.31
C VAL A 116 -26.40 7.60 -0.26
N VAL A 117 -26.10 7.01 -1.40
CA VAL A 117 -25.10 5.94 -1.53
C VAL A 117 -23.70 6.46 -1.18
N GLU A 118 -23.36 7.66 -1.63
CA GLU A 118 -22.08 8.30 -1.33
C GLU A 118 -21.88 8.47 0.19
N LYS A 119 -22.86 9.06 0.88
CA LYS A 119 -22.82 9.23 2.33
C LYS A 119 -22.72 7.90 3.09
N TYR A 120 -23.42 6.87 2.61
CA TYR A 120 -23.36 5.54 3.20
C TYR A 120 -21.97 4.93 3.03
N SER A 121 -21.37 5.05 1.86
CA SER A 121 -20.01 4.59 1.56
C SER A 121 -18.96 5.27 2.42
N GLU A 122 -19.05 6.60 2.60
CA GLU A 122 -18.21 7.34 3.52
C GLU A 122 -18.33 6.87 4.97
N GLN A 123 -19.54 6.59 5.43
CA GLN A 123 -19.78 6.09 6.79
C GLN A 123 -19.10 4.74 7.00
N ILE A 124 -19.24 3.82 6.04
CA ILE A 124 -18.58 2.50 6.08
C ILE A 124 -17.07 2.68 6.08
N THR A 125 -16.52 3.48 5.18
CA THR A 125 -15.09 3.76 5.11
C THR A 125 -14.54 4.27 6.44
N ARG A 126 -15.17 5.27 7.03
CA ARG A 126 -14.78 5.80 8.35
C ARG A 126 -14.82 4.75 9.45
N GLN A 127 -15.81 3.87 9.44
CA GLN A 127 -15.92 2.79 10.43
C GLN A 127 -14.78 1.77 10.28
N ILE A 128 -14.47 1.36 9.06
CA ILE A 128 -13.35 0.43 8.78
C ILE A 128 -12.03 1.04 9.22
N VAL A 129 -11.72 2.27 8.79
CA VAL A 129 -10.48 2.97 9.13
C VAL A 129 -10.32 3.12 10.64
N SER A 130 -11.36 3.60 11.34
CA SER A 130 -11.31 3.79 12.78
C SER A 130 -11.02 2.50 13.54
N GLN A 131 -11.65 1.40 13.16
CA GLN A 131 -11.42 0.10 13.79
C GLN A 131 -10.04 -0.48 13.44
N SER A 132 -9.58 -0.29 12.21
CA SER A 132 -8.26 -0.75 11.78
C SER A 132 -7.13 -0.09 12.57
N LEU A 133 -7.24 1.19 12.90
CA LEU A 133 -6.24 1.91 13.68
C LEU A 133 -6.12 1.41 15.13
N VAL A 134 -7.19 0.91 15.73
CA VAL A 134 -7.16 0.34 17.09
C VAL A 134 -6.22 -0.85 17.19
N GLY A 135 -6.07 -1.62 16.10
CA GLY A 135 -5.16 -2.77 16.02
C GLY A 135 -3.71 -2.44 15.69
N SER A 136 -3.37 -1.17 15.50
CA SER A 136 -2.00 -0.79 15.14
C SER A 136 -1.04 -0.94 16.32
N LYS A 137 0.16 -1.50 16.04
CA LYS A 137 1.22 -1.74 17.03
C LYS A 137 2.50 -1.05 16.60
N GLN A 138 3.22 -0.49 17.58
CA GLN A 138 4.60 -0.08 17.35
C GLN A 138 5.46 -1.34 17.26
N MET A 139 6.18 -1.49 16.15
CA MET A 139 7.00 -2.66 15.86
C MET A 139 8.49 -2.40 16.03
N ASP A 140 8.93 -1.17 15.75
CA ASP A 140 10.35 -0.84 15.80
C ASP A 140 10.57 0.64 16.13
N THR A 141 11.80 0.94 16.51
CA THR A 141 12.26 2.31 16.81
C THR A 141 13.73 2.43 16.46
N TRP A 142 14.10 3.51 15.83
CA TRP A 142 15.49 3.84 15.56
C TRP A 142 15.76 5.31 15.86
N ILE A 143 16.93 5.58 16.41
CA ILE A 143 17.39 6.94 16.70
C ILE A 143 18.58 7.23 15.80
N SER A 144 18.60 8.40 15.17
CA SER A 144 19.71 8.83 14.32
C SER A 144 21.04 8.85 15.11
N PRO A 145 22.19 8.58 14.46
CA PRO A 145 23.50 8.51 15.13
C PRO A 145 23.89 9.78 15.88
N ASP A 146 23.38 10.94 15.47
CA ASP A 146 23.61 12.22 16.14
C ASP A 146 22.66 12.46 17.32
N GLY A 147 21.74 11.53 17.60
CA GLY A 147 20.79 11.59 18.71
C GLY A 147 19.69 12.65 18.55
N LYS A 148 19.50 13.23 17.36
CA LYS A 148 18.57 14.34 17.17
C LYS A 148 17.19 13.94 16.68
N GLN A 149 17.08 12.78 16.01
CA GLN A 149 15.80 12.30 15.46
C GLN A 149 15.48 10.88 15.93
N ILE A 150 14.21 10.63 16.13
CA ILE A 150 13.66 9.31 16.42
C ILE A 150 12.69 8.93 15.29
N TYR A 151 12.76 7.69 14.86
CA TYR A 151 11.86 7.07 13.89
C TYR A 151 11.12 5.91 14.54
N VAL A 152 9.84 5.81 14.28
CA VAL A 152 8.96 4.77 14.82
C VAL A 152 8.26 4.08 13.66
N LEU A 153 8.32 2.75 13.65
CA LEU A 153 7.55 1.91 12.73
C LEU A 153 6.27 1.44 13.43
N VAL A 154 5.14 1.60 12.76
CA VAL A 154 3.83 1.10 13.18
C VAL A 154 3.32 0.15 12.11
N GLU A 155 2.76 -0.98 12.52
CA GLU A 155 2.14 -1.96 11.63
C GLU A 155 0.73 -2.29 12.13
N GLN A 156 -0.15 -2.66 11.21
CA GLN A 156 -1.46 -3.21 11.54
C GLN A 156 -1.35 -4.72 11.79
N ASP A 157 -2.04 -5.21 12.80
CA ASP A 157 -2.13 -6.64 13.09
C ASP A 157 -3.11 -7.32 12.11
N GLU A 158 -2.61 -8.20 11.24
CA GLU A 158 -3.42 -8.90 10.22
C GLU A 158 -4.57 -9.73 10.83
N LYS A 159 -4.35 -10.36 11.98
CA LYS A 159 -5.40 -11.18 12.63
C LYS A 159 -6.55 -10.30 13.09
N LEU A 160 -6.21 -9.16 13.69
CA LEU A 160 -7.19 -8.18 14.14
C LEU A 160 -7.90 -7.53 12.94
N SER A 161 -7.20 -7.32 11.83
CA SER A 161 -7.80 -6.86 10.58
C SER A 161 -8.92 -7.79 10.11
N ASN A 162 -8.70 -9.09 10.09
CA ASN A 162 -9.71 -10.08 9.68
C ASN A 162 -10.93 -10.12 10.62
N GLU A 163 -10.72 -9.97 11.94
CA GLU A 163 -11.81 -9.92 12.91
C GLU A 163 -12.65 -8.64 12.75
N ILE A 164 -11.97 -7.51 12.53
CA ILE A 164 -12.60 -6.22 12.26
C ILE A 164 -13.45 -6.28 10.99
N GLN A 165 -12.93 -6.83 9.90
CA GLN A 165 -13.66 -7.01 8.64
C GLN A 165 -14.95 -7.80 8.84
N LYS A 166 -14.88 -8.96 9.52
CA LYS A 166 -16.06 -9.78 9.84
C LYS A 166 -17.08 -9.00 10.68
N SER A 167 -16.63 -8.26 11.68
CA SER A 167 -17.49 -7.43 12.52
C SER A 167 -18.21 -6.35 11.71
N ILE A 168 -17.51 -5.69 10.79
CA ILE A 168 -18.05 -4.66 9.92
C ILE A 168 -19.12 -5.25 9.00
N ILE A 169 -18.83 -6.36 8.31
CA ILE A 169 -19.76 -7.07 7.45
C ILE A 169 -21.03 -7.44 8.22
N GLN A 170 -20.90 -7.97 9.45
CA GLN A 170 -22.04 -8.29 10.31
C GLN A 170 -22.85 -7.05 10.70
N ASN A 171 -22.20 -5.94 11.00
CA ASN A 171 -22.89 -4.69 11.37
C ASN A 171 -23.67 -4.13 10.18
N ILE A 172 -23.07 -4.09 9.00
CA ILE A 172 -23.74 -3.67 7.76
C ILE A 172 -24.90 -4.62 7.43
N SER A 173 -24.73 -5.92 7.65
CA SER A 173 -25.78 -6.91 7.40
C SER A 173 -27.03 -6.70 8.25
N LYS A 174 -26.91 -6.14 9.43
CA LYS A 174 -28.03 -5.81 10.35
C LYS A 174 -28.69 -4.46 10.05
N ASP A 175 -28.03 -3.60 9.28
CA ASP A 175 -28.57 -2.28 8.93
C ASP A 175 -29.66 -2.41 7.85
N ASN A 176 -30.91 -2.24 8.21
CA ASN A 176 -32.05 -2.29 7.30
C ASN A 176 -32.33 -0.97 6.55
N SER A 177 -31.59 0.08 6.86
CA SER A 177 -31.68 1.39 6.20
C SER A 177 -30.74 1.55 5.01
N ALA A 178 -29.94 0.53 4.68
CA ALA A 178 -28.97 0.58 3.61
C ALA A 178 -29.64 0.89 2.24
N PRO A 179 -29.21 1.94 1.53
CA PRO A 179 -29.85 2.39 0.28
C PRO A 179 -29.42 1.54 -0.94
N ILE A 180 -28.81 0.40 -0.73
CA ILE A 180 -28.14 -0.44 -1.73
C ILE A 180 -28.75 -1.84 -1.77
N GLN A 181 -28.48 -2.58 -2.85
CA GLN A 181 -28.78 -4.02 -2.93
C GLN A 181 -27.85 -4.76 -1.96
N LYS A 182 -28.27 -4.85 -0.71
CA LYS A 182 -27.47 -5.25 0.44
C LYS A 182 -26.68 -6.54 0.24
N ASP A 183 -27.33 -7.60 -0.25
CA ASP A 183 -26.68 -8.91 -0.42
C ASP A 183 -25.53 -8.85 -1.45
N LYS A 184 -25.76 -8.18 -2.57
CA LYS A 184 -24.73 -8.00 -3.60
C LYS A 184 -23.58 -7.11 -3.12
N PHE A 185 -23.90 -6.06 -2.39
CA PHE A 185 -22.90 -5.17 -1.83
C PHE A 185 -22.04 -5.87 -0.79
N LEU A 186 -22.65 -6.63 0.11
CA LEU A 186 -21.93 -7.38 1.14
C LEU A 186 -21.01 -8.44 0.54
N ASP A 187 -21.48 -9.17 -0.47
CA ASP A 187 -20.65 -10.16 -1.18
C ASP A 187 -19.45 -9.50 -1.88
N ALA A 188 -19.70 -8.39 -2.59
CA ALA A 188 -18.65 -7.64 -3.25
C ALA A 188 -17.64 -7.02 -2.26
N LEU A 189 -18.14 -6.48 -1.13
CA LEU A 189 -17.29 -5.89 -0.09
C LEU A 189 -16.46 -6.93 0.63
N ASP A 190 -17.05 -8.07 1.03
CA ASP A 190 -16.34 -9.16 1.69
C ASP A 190 -15.21 -9.71 0.81
N LYS A 191 -15.51 -9.94 -0.47
CA LYS A 191 -14.51 -10.36 -1.47
C LYS A 191 -13.40 -9.30 -1.67
N ALA A 192 -13.75 -8.02 -1.71
CA ALA A 192 -12.79 -6.94 -1.88
C ALA A 192 -11.86 -6.81 -0.67
N LEU A 193 -12.41 -6.85 0.54
CA LEU A 193 -11.64 -6.77 1.79
C LEU A 193 -10.74 -7.99 1.98
N SER A 194 -11.22 -9.19 1.68
CA SER A 194 -10.44 -10.44 1.81
C SER A 194 -9.23 -10.50 0.87
N ASN A 195 -9.27 -9.79 -0.26
CA ASN A 195 -8.20 -9.76 -1.25
C ASN A 195 -7.35 -8.48 -1.19
N GLY A 196 -7.78 -7.48 -0.45
CA GLY A 196 -7.24 -6.13 -0.54
C GLY A 196 -6.67 -5.55 0.76
N LEU A 197 -6.99 -6.06 1.93
CA LEU A 197 -6.39 -5.66 3.21
C LEU A 197 -5.50 -6.77 3.73
#